data_b0ee9404715077fdca756af4d38490a1
#
_entry.id   b0ee9404715077fdca756af4d38490a1
#
_cell.length_a   1.000
_cell.length_b   1.000
_cell.length_c   1.000
_cell.angle_alpha   90.00
_cell.angle_beta   90.00
_cell.angle_gamma   90.00
#
_symmetry.space_group_name_H-M   'P 1'
#
loop_
_entity.id
_entity.type
_entity.pdbx_description
1 polymer ?
#
loop_
_entity_poly.entity_id
_entity_poly.type
_entity_poly.pdbx_seq_one_letter_code
_entity_poly.pdbx_strand_id
1 'polypeptide(L)'
;MTEIEMKLLLTRYNKLSEERSEAAYMWGHAGESVYYESKWSKCMDEMSKMMNDLRKDGYKFIFTHFERVGKFQYQVYDIIPVND
;
A
#
# COMPACT_ATOMS: atom_id res chain seq x y z
N MET A 1 0.48 -13.52 -15.26
CA MET A 1 1.22 -12.31 -14.86
C MET A 1 2.71 -12.59 -14.94
N THR A 2 3.47 -11.71 -15.59
CA THR A 2 4.91 -11.87 -15.72
C THR A 2 5.63 -11.43 -14.44
N GLU A 3 6.89 -11.84 -14.31
CA GLU A 3 7.73 -11.44 -13.18
C GLU A 3 7.92 -9.91 -13.14
N ILE A 4 8.09 -9.30 -14.32
CA ILE A 4 8.25 -7.84 -14.41
C ILE A 4 6.96 -7.13 -13.97
N GLU A 5 5.80 -7.63 -14.40
CA GLU A 5 4.51 -7.07 -13.99
C GLU A 5 4.32 -7.17 -12.48
N MET A 6 4.70 -8.30 -11.87
CA MET A 6 4.62 -8.47 -10.42
C MET A 6 5.52 -7.49 -9.67
N LYS A 7 6.74 -7.26 -10.18
CA LYS A 7 7.66 -6.29 -9.57
C LYS A 7 7.13 -4.87 -9.63
N LEU A 8 6.56 -4.48 -10.77
CA LEU A 8 5.97 -3.14 -10.93
C LEU A 8 4.77 -2.97 -10.00
N LEU A 9 3.92 -3.98 -9.93
CA LEU A 9 2.75 -3.97 -9.06
C LEU A 9 3.16 -3.86 -7.59
N LEU A 10 4.15 -4.64 -7.18
CA LEU A 10 4.67 -4.64 -5.81
C LEU A 10 5.27 -3.28 -5.45
N THR A 11 6.06 -2.69 -6.33
CA THR A 11 6.63 -1.37 -6.13
C THR A 11 5.53 -0.33 -5.95
N ARG A 12 4.50 -0.38 -6.80
CA ARG A 12 3.37 0.53 -6.71
C ARG A 12 2.60 0.36 -5.40
N TYR A 13 2.33 -0.88 -5.00
CA TYR A 13 1.60 -1.17 -3.77
C TYR A 13 2.34 -0.67 -2.54
N ASN A 14 3.66 -0.90 -2.48
CA ASN A 14 4.48 -0.43 -1.37
C ASN A 14 4.59 1.10 -1.35
N LYS A 15 4.60 1.74 -2.52
CA LYS A 15 4.58 3.20 -2.58
C LYS A 15 3.26 3.76 -2.05
N LEU A 16 2.15 3.12 -2.38
CA LEU A 16 0.83 3.50 -1.84
C LEU A 16 0.76 3.28 -0.33
N SER A 17 1.37 2.21 0.18
CA SER A 17 1.46 1.96 1.62
C SER A 17 2.20 3.09 2.33
N GLU A 18 3.32 3.56 1.76
CA GLU A 18 4.08 4.68 2.28
C GLU A 18 3.24 5.97 2.27
N GLU A 19 2.61 6.26 1.14
CA GLU A 19 1.76 7.46 1.00
C GLU A 19 0.57 7.44 1.96
N ARG A 20 -0.04 6.27 2.15
CA ARG A 20 -1.14 6.10 3.09
C ARG A 20 -0.69 6.39 4.52
N SER A 21 0.45 5.85 4.91
CA SER A 21 0.99 6.05 6.26
C SER A 21 1.40 7.49 6.50
N GLU A 22 1.99 8.14 5.49
CA GLU A 22 2.31 9.57 5.55
C GLU A 22 1.05 10.40 5.72
N ALA A 23 0.01 10.11 4.94
CA ALA A 23 -1.26 10.84 5.02
C ALA A 23 -1.89 10.69 6.41
N ALA A 24 -1.86 9.49 6.99
CA ALA A 24 -2.38 9.24 8.33
C ALA A 24 -1.59 10.03 9.39
N TYR A 25 -0.26 10.05 9.26
CA TYR A 25 0.60 10.81 10.16
C TYR A 25 0.32 12.31 10.06
N MET A 26 0.27 12.84 8.83
CA MET A 26 0.04 14.27 8.60
C MET A 26 -1.35 14.69 9.02
N TRP A 27 -2.34 13.82 8.87
CA TRP A 27 -3.71 14.08 9.31
C TRP A 27 -3.74 14.43 10.80
N GLY A 28 -2.96 13.73 11.61
CA GLY A 28 -2.89 13.99 13.05
C GLY A 28 -2.02 15.18 13.45
N HIS A 29 -1.18 15.71 12.54
CA HIS A 29 -0.13 16.67 12.91
C HIS A 29 -0.15 17.98 12.15
N ALA A 30 -0.73 18.02 10.94
CA ALA A 30 -0.63 19.19 10.07
C ALA A 30 -1.87 20.09 9.99
N GLY A 31 -2.98 19.69 10.59
CA GLY A 31 -4.20 20.51 10.63
C GLY A 31 -5.01 20.57 9.34
N GLU A 32 -4.54 20.01 8.23
CA GLU A 32 -5.27 19.97 6.96
C GLU A 32 -5.99 18.63 6.82
N SER A 33 -6.94 18.37 7.72
CA SER A 33 -7.56 17.05 7.85
C SER A 33 -8.30 16.59 6.60
N VAL A 34 -8.99 17.48 5.89
CA VAL A 34 -9.75 17.10 4.68
C VAL A 34 -8.82 16.63 3.57
N TYR A 35 -7.71 17.33 3.36
CA TYR A 35 -6.74 16.95 2.33
C TYR A 35 -6.11 15.59 2.61
N TYR A 36 -5.64 15.38 3.85
CA TYR A 36 -4.97 14.14 4.20
C TYR A 36 -5.94 12.96 4.33
N GLU A 37 -7.15 13.20 4.79
CA GLU A 37 -8.19 12.19 4.80
C GLU A 37 -8.51 11.72 3.39
N SER A 38 -8.65 12.65 2.44
CA SER A 38 -8.92 12.33 1.05
C SER A 38 -7.77 11.54 0.43
N LYS A 39 -6.54 11.93 0.70
CA LYS A 39 -5.34 11.23 0.22
C LYS A 39 -5.26 9.81 0.76
N TRP A 40 -5.50 9.65 2.07
CA TRP A 40 -5.52 8.35 2.72
C TRP A 40 -6.58 7.45 2.10
N SER A 41 -7.78 7.99 1.92
CA SER A 41 -8.90 7.25 1.36
C SER A 41 -8.61 6.78 -0.09
N LYS A 42 -8.02 7.64 -0.90
CA LYS A 42 -7.64 7.27 -2.27
C LYS A 42 -6.58 6.16 -2.29
N CYS A 43 -5.61 6.23 -1.39
CA CYS A 43 -4.61 5.17 -1.27
C CYS A 43 -5.26 3.84 -0.89
N MET A 44 -6.18 3.86 0.07
CA MET A 44 -6.89 2.65 0.50
C MET A 44 -7.71 2.04 -0.63
N ASP A 45 -8.42 2.87 -1.39
CA ASP A 45 -9.24 2.40 -2.51
C ASP A 45 -8.37 1.75 -3.59
N GLU A 46 -7.26 2.39 -3.95
CA GLU A 46 -6.36 1.87 -4.97
C GLU A 46 -5.69 0.57 -4.51
N MET A 47 -5.24 0.51 -3.26
CA MET A 47 -4.65 -0.69 -2.70
C MET A 47 -5.64 -1.85 -2.66
N SER A 48 -6.89 -1.58 -2.28
CA SER A 48 -7.95 -2.61 -2.26
C SER A 48 -8.21 -3.16 -3.66
N LYS A 49 -8.26 -2.29 -4.66
CA LYS A 49 -8.45 -2.71 -6.05
C LYS A 49 -7.28 -3.58 -6.52
N MET A 50 -6.05 -3.16 -6.24
CA MET A 50 -4.86 -3.93 -6.59
C MET A 50 -4.86 -5.30 -5.93
N MET A 51 -5.24 -5.38 -4.67
CA MET A 51 -5.34 -6.63 -3.93
C MET A 51 -6.36 -7.57 -4.54
N ASN A 52 -7.53 -7.05 -4.90
CA ASN A 52 -8.59 -7.85 -5.53
C ASN A 52 -8.16 -8.36 -6.90
N ASP A 53 -7.55 -7.50 -7.71
CA ASP A 53 -7.08 -7.88 -9.05
C ASP A 53 -5.97 -8.94 -8.97
N LEU A 54 -5.07 -8.80 -8.00
CA LEU A 54 -3.99 -9.76 -7.81
C LEU A 54 -4.53 -11.14 -7.38
N ARG A 55 -5.56 -11.16 -6.53
CA ARG A 55 -6.20 -12.41 -6.11
C ARG A 55 -6.82 -13.17 -7.26
N LYS A 56 -7.40 -12.48 -8.22
CA LYS A 56 -7.97 -13.10 -9.42
C LYS A 56 -6.92 -13.85 -10.23
N ASP A 57 -5.66 -13.40 -10.16
CA ASP A 57 -4.54 -14.04 -10.84
C ASP A 57 -3.87 -15.12 -10.00
N GLY A 58 -4.39 -15.40 -8.81
CA GLY A 58 -3.87 -16.47 -7.94
C GLY A 58 -2.73 -16.06 -7.02
N TYR A 59 -2.61 -14.78 -6.74
CA TYR A 59 -1.57 -14.24 -5.86
C TYR A 59 -2.16 -13.36 -4.78
N LYS A 60 -1.38 -13.06 -3.76
CA LYS A 60 -1.78 -12.13 -2.70
C LYS A 60 -0.59 -11.34 -2.19
N PHE A 61 -0.88 -10.15 -1.65
CA PHE A 61 0.11 -9.37 -0.90
C PHE A 61 0.20 -9.92 0.52
N ILE A 62 1.42 -10.01 1.03
CA ILE A 62 1.66 -10.43 2.41
C ILE A 62 2.53 -9.38 3.10
N PHE A 63 2.14 -9.01 4.32
CA PHE A 63 2.93 -8.10 5.14
C PHE A 63 4.25 -8.76 5.54
N THR A 64 5.36 -8.05 5.39
CA THR A 64 6.69 -8.58 5.74
C THR A 64 7.30 -7.84 6.94
N HIS A 65 7.36 -6.52 6.88
CA HIS A 65 8.00 -5.74 7.93
C HIS A 65 7.59 -4.27 7.81
N PHE A 66 7.95 -3.48 8.83
CA PHE A 66 7.79 -2.03 8.78
C PHE A 66 9.09 -1.37 8.33
N GLU A 67 8.98 -0.28 7.59
CA GLU A 67 10.09 0.62 7.32
C GLU A 67 9.76 2.00 7.85
N ARG A 68 10.79 2.73 8.27
CA ARG A 68 10.64 4.08 8.81
C ARG A 68 11.13 5.11 7.80
N VAL A 69 10.30 6.14 7.59
CA VAL A 69 10.69 7.30 6.78
C VAL A 69 10.45 8.54 7.66
N GLY A 70 11.53 9.19 8.09
CA GLY A 70 11.40 10.34 8.99
C GLY A 70 10.71 9.97 10.30
N LYS A 71 9.51 10.52 10.51
CA LYS A 71 8.78 10.36 11.77
C LYS A 71 7.64 9.35 11.70
N PHE A 72 7.46 8.68 10.58
CA PHE A 72 6.40 7.67 10.47
C PHE A 72 6.94 6.34 9.95
N GLN A 73 6.17 5.29 10.18
CA GLN A 73 6.47 3.95 9.70
C GLN A 73 5.39 3.53 8.73
N TYR A 74 5.76 2.68 7.77
CA TYR A 74 4.78 2.11 6.87
C TYR A 74 5.03 0.62 6.68
N GLN A 75 3.96 -0.09 6.32
CA GLN A 75 4.01 -1.53 6.09
C GLN A 75 4.60 -1.82 4.71
N VAL A 76 5.54 -2.78 4.66
CA VAL A 76 6.13 -3.26 3.41
C VAL A 76 5.57 -4.65 3.13
N TYR A 77 5.22 -4.90 1.87
CA TYR A 77 4.56 -6.12 1.42
C TYR A 77 5.40 -6.85 0.39
N ASP A 78 5.13 -8.13 0.25
CA ASP A 78 5.63 -8.96 -0.84
C ASP A 78 4.44 -9.65 -1.50
N ILE A 79 4.68 -10.31 -2.62
CA ILE A 79 3.65 -11.06 -3.35
C ILE A 79 3.98 -12.54 -3.25
N ILE A 80 3.00 -13.34 -2.87
CA ILE A 80 3.13 -14.79 -2.83
C ILE A 80 1.93 -15.43 -3.52
N PRO A 81 2.07 -16.69 -4.01
CA PRO A 81 0.91 -17.42 -4.54
C PRO A 81 -0.11 -17.70 -3.44
N VAL A 82 -1.38 -17.72 -3.83
CA VAL A 82 -2.44 -18.17 -2.93
C VAL A 82 -2.44 -19.68 -2.95
N ASN A 83 -2.19 -20.28 -1.78
CA ASN A 83 -2.27 -21.72 -1.60
C ASN A 83 -3.58 -22.07 -0.91
N ASP A 84 -4.44 -22.79 -1.60
CA ASP A 84 -5.69 -23.28 -1.05
C ASP A 84 -5.54 -24.72 -0.58
#